data_43786a0f3a041e00e99f7c04fb5877f8
#
_entry.id   43786a0f3a041e00e99f7c04fb5877f8
#
_cell.length_a   1.000
_cell.length_b   1.000
_cell.length_c   1.000
_cell.angle_alpha   90.00
_cell.angle_beta   90.00
_cell.angle_gamma   90.00
#
_symmetry.space_group_name_H-M   'P 1'
#
loop_
_entity.id
_entity.type
_entity.pdbx_description
1 polymer ?
#
loop_
_entity_poly.entity_id
_entity_poly.type
_entity_poly.pdbx_seq_one_letter_code
_entity_poly.pdbx_strand_id
1 'polypeptide(L)'
;MKHLILASGSPRRRELMSQVGLDFTVVTSDADENIKEMEPEDYVRELSSAKAQSVLEQYADKEDSVIVIGADTIVYHKGEILTKPKNEEDAFRILKSLEGQIHQVYTGVTICSAHKNVSFYEKTDVWVYDMTVIRNTVAIASAATPRKQNRDMI
;
A
#
# COMPACT_ATOMS: atom_id res chain seq x y z
N MET A 1 14.89 15.08 19.99
CA MET A 1 14.88 14.31 18.74
C MET A 1 13.57 13.55 18.62
N LYS A 2 12.93 13.65 17.50
CA LYS A 2 11.64 12.99 17.30
C LYS A 2 11.83 11.51 16.95
N HIS A 3 10.97 10.67 17.49
CA HIS A 3 10.98 9.25 17.24
C HIS A 3 10.06 8.94 16.04
N LEU A 4 10.59 8.19 15.08
CA LEU A 4 9.85 7.86 13.86
C LEU A 4 9.18 6.49 14.01
N ILE A 5 7.89 6.44 13.73
CA ILE A 5 7.09 5.22 13.86
C ILE A 5 6.46 4.89 12.51
N LEU A 6 6.63 3.66 12.08
CA LEU A 6 5.95 3.14 10.89
C LEU A 6 4.70 2.39 11.34
N ALA A 7 3.54 2.91 10.98
CA ALA A 7 2.24 2.33 11.31
C ALA A 7 1.84 1.30 10.24
N SER A 8 2.58 0.20 10.18
CA SER A 8 2.35 -0.81 9.14
C SER A 8 2.90 -2.16 9.55
N GLY A 9 2.16 -3.22 9.23
CA GLY A 9 2.66 -4.58 9.36
C GLY A 9 3.37 -5.10 8.12
N SER A 10 3.53 -4.28 7.08
CA SER A 10 4.13 -4.69 5.81
C SER A 10 5.64 -4.86 5.91
N PRO A 11 6.17 -6.08 5.69
CA PRO A 11 7.62 -6.28 5.67
C PRO A 11 8.32 -5.46 4.58
N ARG A 12 7.64 -5.25 3.46
CA ARG A 12 8.21 -4.50 2.35
C ARG A 12 8.42 -3.03 2.71
N ARG A 13 7.46 -2.43 3.41
CA ARG A 13 7.59 -1.04 3.84
C ARG A 13 8.70 -0.86 4.86
N ARG A 14 8.85 -1.82 5.78
CA ARG A 14 9.99 -1.83 6.71
C ARG A 14 11.31 -1.89 5.97
N GLU A 15 11.39 -2.75 4.98
CA GLU A 15 12.59 -2.90 4.17
C GLU A 15 12.92 -1.60 3.43
N LEU A 16 11.93 -0.96 2.83
CA LEU A 16 12.13 0.31 2.13
C LEU A 16 12.66 1.40 3.05
N MET A 17 12.11 1.51 4.26
CA MET A 17 12.59 2.51 5.22
C MET A 17 14.02 2.20 5.68
N SER A 18 14.36 0.95 5.85
CA SER A 18 15.71 0.54 6.20
C SER A 18 16.69 0.86 5.08
N GLN A 19 16.28 0.68 3.83
CA GLN A 19 17.12 0.97 2.67
C GLN A 19 17.53 2.43 2.59
N VAL A 20 16.67 3.34 3.04
CA VAL A 20 17.00 4.77 3.04
C VAL A 20 17.71 5.20 4.31
N GLY A 21 18.04 4.27 5.19
CA GLY A 21 18.85 4.53 6.37
C GLY A 21 18.13 5.19 7.52
N LEU A 22 16.80 5.05 7.59
CA LEU A 22 16.02 5.63 8.67
C LEU A 22 15.94 4.67 9.87
N ASP A 23 16.08 5.22 11.07
CA ASP A 23 15.79 4.49 12.29
C ASP A 23 14.33 4.70 12.65
N PHE A 24 13.62 3.61 12.88
CA PHE A 24 12.19 3.67 13.15
C PHE A 24 11.73 2.48 13.99
N THR A 25 10.56 2.64 14.60
CA THR A 25 9.86 1.57 15.31
C THR A 25 8.63 1.19 14.50
N VAL A 26 8.28 -0.09 14.50
CA VAL A 26 7.06 -0.57 13.83
C VAL A 26 5.96 -0.76 14.84
N VAL A 27 4.81 -0.17 14.59
CA VAL A 27 3.59 -0.39 15.37
C VAL A 27 2.47 -0.67 14.40
N THR A 28 1.84 -1.84 14.50
CA THR A 28 0.73 -2.17 13.62
C THR A 28 -0.50 -1.36 13.97
N SER A 29 -1.19 -0.89 12.94
CA SER A 29 -2.44 -0.16 13.09
C SER A 29 -3.60 -1.15 13.16
N ASP A 30 -4.57 -0.86 14.02
CA ASP A 30 -5.84 -1.56 14.09
C ASP A 30 -6.98 -0.73 13.51
N ALA A 31 -6.66 0.26 12.71
CA ALA A 31 -7.65 1.12 12.09
C ALA A 31 -8.63 0.32 11.22
N ASP A 32 -9.88 0.73 11.26
CA ASP A 32 -10.92 0.13 10.43
C ASP A 32 -10.63 0.44 8.96
N GLU A 33 -10.55 -0.60 8.14
CA GLU A 33 -10.31 -0.49 6.72
C GLU A 33 -11.61 -0.45 5.90
N ASN A 34 -12.75 -0.44 6.55
CA ASN A 34 -14.06 -0.33 5.90
C ASN A 34 -14.34 1.11 5.51
N ILE A 35 -13.78 1.53 4.41
CA ILE A 35 -13.96 2.87 3.90
C ILE A 35 -15.04 2.85 2.82
N LYS A 36 -15.84 3.90 2.78
CA LYS A 36 -16.89 4.07 1.79
C LYS A 36 -16.28 4.14 0.39
N GLU A 37 -17.09 3.76 -0.60
CA GLU A 37 -16.71 3.87 -1.98
C GLU A 37 -16.31 5.31 -2.31
N MET A 38 -15.12 5.49 -2.86
CA MET A 38 -14.59 6.79 -3.24
C MET A 38 -13.53 6.62 -4.32
N GLU A 39 -13.06 7.72 -4.86
CA GLU A 39 -11.98 7.69 -5.85
C GLU A 39 -10.72 7.08 -5.25
N PRO A 40 -9.90 6.36 -6.05
CA PRO A 40 -8.75 5.63 -5.53
C PRO A 40 -7.72 6.52 -4.84
N GLU A 41 -7.48 7.72 -5.33
CA GLU A 41 -6.55 8.66 -4.69
C GLU A 41 -7.03 9.10 -3.32
N ASP A 42 -8.32 9.27 -3.15
CA ASP A 42 -8.90 9.64 -1.86
C ASP A 42 -8.91 8.44 -0.92
N TYR A 43 -9.22 7.28 -1.45
CA TYR A 43 -9.27 6.03 -0.70
C TYR A 43 -7.92 5.76 0.00
N VAL A 44 -6.83 5.83 -0.75
CA VAL A 44 -5.51 5.52 -0.16
C VAL A 44 -5.05 6.61 0.81
N ARG A 45 -5.42 7.86 0.58
CA ARG A 45 -5.11 8.93 1.53
C ARG A 45 -5.90 8.77 2.82
N GLU A 46 -7.19 8.45 2.73
CA GLU A 46 -8.04 8.21 3.89
C GLU A 46 -7.53 7.02 4.71
N LEU A 47 -7.21 5.90 4.06
CA LEU A 47 -6.71 4.73 4.76
C LEU A 47 -5.35 4.98 5.39
N SER A 48 -4.44 5.61 4.68
CA SER A 48 -3.13 5.93 5.24
C SER A 48 -3.24 6.87 6.43
N SER A 49 -4.16 7.83 6.35
CA SER A 49 -4.43 8.76 7.45
C SER A 49 -5.01 8.04 8.66
N ALA A 50 -5.99 7.17 8.45
CA ALA A 50 -6.59 6.40 9.53
C ALA A 50 -5.55 5.53 10.24
N LYS A 51 -4.68 4.89 9.49
CA LYS A 51 -3.62 4.06 10.06
C LYS A 51 -2.63 4.89 10.88
N ALA A 52 -2.20 6.02 10.34
CA ALA A 52 -1.26 6.89 11.04
C ALA A 52 -1.88 7.48 12.31
N GLN A 53 -3.11 7.96 12.23
CA GLN A 53 -3.80 8.56 13.36
C GLN A 53 -4.05 7.55 14.48
N SER A 54 -4.45 6.33 14.13
CA SER A 54 -4.71 5.31 15.15
C SER A 54 -3.46 4.97 15.96
N VAL A 55 -2.30 5.00 15.32
CA VAL A 55 -1.03 4.77 16.02
C VAL A 55 -0.60 6.00 16.80
N LEU A 56 -0.77 7.19 16.24
CA LEU A 56 -0.44 8.43 16.95
C LEU A 56 -1.20 8.54 18.26
N GLU A 57 -2.47 8.15 18.27
CA GLU A 57 -3.30 8.17 19.48
C GLU A 57 -2.74 7.32 20.60
N GLN A 58 -2.02 6.25 20.28
CA GLN A 58 -1.38 5.39 21.27
C GLN A 58 -0.23 6.08 21.99
N TYR A 59 0.24 7.20 21.43
CA TYR A 59 1.35 7.98 21.98
C TYR A 59 0.89 9.36 22.45
N ALA A 60 -0.37 9.47 22.87
CA ALA A 60 -0.95 10.76 23.27
C ALA A 60 -0.13 11.52 24.30
N ASP A 61 0.50 10.79 25.24
CA ASP A 61 1.35 11.41 26.27
C ASP A 61 2.70 11.90 25.72
N LYS A 62 3.05 11.48 24.50
CA LYS A 62 4.36 11.74 23.90
C LYS A 62 4.24 12.28 22.48
N GLU A 63 3.09 12.83 22.13
CA GLU A 63 2.82 13.29 20.77
C GLU A 63 3.87 14.23 20.22
N ASP A 64 4.41 15.11 21.06
CA ASP A 64 5.43 16.08 20.63
C ASP A 64 6.74 15.43 20.23
N SER A 65 6.97 14.18 20.63
CA SER A 65 8.22 13.49 20.40
C SER A 65 8.13 12.41 19.31
N VAL A 66 6.96 12.20 18.73
CA VAL A 66 6.79 11.15 17.72
C VAL A 66 6.29 11.70 16.38
N ILE A 67 6.74 11.05 15.32
CA ILE A 67 6.24 11.25 13.95
C ILE A 67 5.80 9.89 13.46
N VAL A 68 4.57 9.79 12.99
CA VAL A 68 4.00 8.53 12.53
C VAL A 68 3.81 8.56 11.02
N ILE A 69 4.25 7.51 10.34
CA ILE A 69 4.03 7.32 8.91
C ILE A 69 3.07 6.17 8.72
N GLY A 70 1.94 6.44 8.07
CA GLY A 70 1.00 5.43 7.64
C GLY A 70 0.99 5.35 6.12
N ALA A 71 0.69 4.19 5.60
CA ALA A 71 0.60 4.01 4.15
C ALA A 71 -0.42 2.95 3.81
N ASP A 72 -1.01 3.08 2.63
CA ASP A 72 -1.91 2.08 2.08
C ASP A 72 -1.71 1.99 0.58
N THR A 73 -1.82 0.78 0.03
CA THR A 73 -1.64 0.52 -1.39
C THR A 73 -2.83 -0.28 -1.91
N ILE A 74 -3.39 0.15 -3.02
CA ILE A 74 -4.47 -0.57 -3.69
C ILE A 74 -4.13 -0.78 -5.17
N VAL A 75 -4.75 -1.80 -5.73
CA VAL A 75 -4.77 -2.03 -7.18
C VAL A 75 -6.11 -1.55 -7.70
N TYR A 76 -6.07 -0.77 -8.77
CA TYR A 76 -7.27 -0.20 -9.37
C TYR A 76 -7.32 -0.58 -10.84
N HIS A 77 -8.44 -1.16 -11.28
CA HIS A 77 -8.58 -1.63 -12.64
C HIS A 77 -10.02 -1.45 -13.11
N LYS A 78 -10.18 -0.75 -14.23
CA LYS A 78 -11.49 -0.51 -14.85
C LYS A 78 -12.56 0.01 -13.89
N GLY A 79 -12.17 0.96 -13.07
CA GLY A 79 -13.10 1.60 -12.15
C GLY A 79 -13.34 0.82 -10.85
N GLU A 80 -12.61 -0.27 -10.63
CA GLU A 80 -12.77 -1.08 -9.42
C GLU A 80 -11.48 -1.17 -8.61
N ILE A 81 -11.63 -1.07 -7.31
CA ILE A 81 -10.55 -1.33 -6.37
C ILE A 81 -10.51 -2.84 -6.12
N LEU A 82 -9.37 -3.46 -6.43
CA LEU A 82 -9.18 -4.88 -6.21
C LEU A 82 -8.62 -5.11 -4.81
N THR A 83 -9.32 -5.91 -4.03
CA THR A 83 -8.93 -6.24 -2.67
C THR A 83 -8.04 -7.47 -2.65
N LYS A 84 -7.48 -7.77 -1.48
CA LYS A 84 -6.67 -8.96 -1.32
C LYS A 84 -7.46 -10.22 -1.65
N PRO A 85 -6.85 -11.18 -2.36
CA PRO A 85 -7.56 -12.42 -2.68
C PRO A 85 -7.87 -13.22 -1.42
N LYS A 86 -9.01 -13.89 -1.45
CA LYS A 86 -9.48 -14.70 -0.32
C LYS A 86 -8.86 -16.09 -0.30
N ASN A 87 -8.50 -16.61 -1.47
CA ASN A 87 -7.92 -17.93 -1.66
C ASN A 87 -7.20 -17.98 -3.00
N GLU A 88 -6.64 -19.16 -3.35
CA GLU A 88 -5.91 -19.32 -4.59
C GLU A 88 -6.77 -19.12 -5.83
N GLU A 89 -8.02 -19.59 -5.81
CA GLU A 89 -8.93 -19.42 -6.93
C GLU A 89 -9.24 -17.95 -7.16
N ASP A 90 -9.47 -17.21 -6.10
CA ASP A 90 -9.73 -15.78 -6.17
C ASP A 90 -8.49 -15.03 -6.68
N ALA A 91 -7.31 -15.42 -6.21
CA ALA A 91 -6.05 -14.85 -6.69
C ALA A 91 -5.88 -15.10 -8.19
N PHE A 92 -6.15 -16.31 -8.64
CA PHE A 92 -6.08 -16.63 -10.07
C PHE A 92 -7.06 -15.79 -10.88
N ARG A 93 -8.28 -15.66 -10.41
CA ARG A 93 -9.32 -14.87 -11.07
C ARG A 93 -8.89 -13.40 -11.22
N ILE A 94 -8.35 -12.83 -10.15
CA ILE A 94 -7.87 -11.45 -10.16
C ILE A 94 -6.72 -11.29 -11.15
N LEU A 95 -5.72 -12.16 -11.08
CA LEU A 95 -4.57 -12.11 -11.97
C LEU A 95 -4.97 -12.28 -13.43
N LYS A 96 -5.89 -13.18 -13.69
CA LYS A 96 -6.42 -13.41 -15.04
C LYS A 96 -7.12 -12.15 -15.57
N SER A 97 -7.82 -11.42 -14.72
CA SER A 97 -8.49 -10.19 -15.12
C SER A 97 -7.53 -9.07 -15.51
N LEU A 98 -6.29 -9.13 -15.01
CA LEU A 98 -5.26 -8.12 -15.29
C LEU A 98 -4.38 -8.48 -16.48
N GLU A 99 -4.50 -9.71 -16.97
CA GLU A 99 -3.64 -10.22 -18.03
C GLU A 99 -3.76 -9.40 -19.31
N GLY A 100 -2.61 -9.05 -19.89
CA GLY A 100 -2.53 -8.31 -21.13
C GLY A 100 -3.05 -6.88 -21.06
N GLN A 101 -3.23 -6.35 -19.89
CA GLN A 101 -3.83 -5.03 -19.69
C GLN A 101 -3.00 -4.16 -18.77
N ILE A 102 -3.29 -2.88 -18.78
CA ILE A 102 -2.71 -1.92 -17.85
C ILE A 102 -3.70 -1.74 -16.69
N HIS A 103 -3.17 -1.78 -15.48
CA HIS A 103 -3.93 -1.38 -14.30
C HIS A 103 -3.13 -0.32 -13.54
N GLN A 104 -3.71 0.25 -12.51
CA GLN A 104 -3.07 1.28 -11.71
C GLN A 104 -2.81 0.76 -10.31
N VAL A 105 -1.70 1.20 -9.73
CA VAL A 105 -1.40 0.98 -8.32
C VAL A 105 -1.35 2.36 -7.68
N TYR A 106 -2.14 2.55 -6.65
CA TYR A 106 -2.16 3.78 -5.87
C TYR A 106 -1.58 3.50 -4.49
N THR A 107 -0.71 4.37 -4.04
CA THR A 107 -0.19 4.32 -2.68
C THR A 107 -0.44 5.66 -2.03
N GLY A 108 -1.14 5.63 -0.90
CA GLY A 108 -1.32 6.80 -0.06
C GLY A 108 -0.32 6.77 1.06
N VAL A 109 0.18 7.93 1.43
CA VAL A 109 1.11 8.09 2.54
C VAL A 109 0.64 9.26 3.38
N THR A 110 0.59 9.05 4.69
CA THR A 110 0.28 10.10 5.65
C THR A 110 1.41 10.17 6.67
N ILE A 111 1.91 11.37 6.87
CA ILE A 111 2.93 11.64 7.90
C ILE A 111 2.29 12.60 8.88
N CYS A 112 2.18 12.19 10.12
CA CYS A 112 1.52 13.00 11.13
C CYS A 112 2.29 13.08 12.43
N SER A 113 2.11 14.20 13.10
CA SER A 113 2.59 14.45 14.45
C SER A 113 1.50 15.21 15.20
N ALA A 114 1.75 15.60 16.44
CA ALA A 114 0.78 16.38 17.21
C ALA A 114 0.37 17.68 16.52
N HIS A 115 1.27 18.27 15.75
CA HIS A 115 1.08 19.62 15.21
C HIS A 115 0.93 19.69 13.71
N LYS A 116 1.20 18.60 12.99
CA LYS A 116 1.20 18.64 11.54
C LYS A 116 0.76 17.30 10.95
N ASN A 117 0.00 17.40 9.88
CA ASN A 117 -0.49 16.24 9.16
C ASN A 117 -0.32 16.51 7.65
N VAL A 118 0.40 15.62 6.98
CA VAL A 118 0.61 15.71 5.53
C VAL A 118 0.16 14.39 4.92
N SER A 119 -0.67 14.46 3.91
CA SER A 119 -1.17 13.27 3.22
C SER A 119 -1.04 13.46 1.72
N PHE A 120 -0.52 12.46 1.03
CA PHE A 120 -0.35 12.51 -0.42
C PHE A 120 -0.48 11.11 -1.00
N TYR A 121 -0.50 11.03 -2.33
CA TYR A 121 -0.56 9.74 -3.01
C TYR A 121 0.37 9.71 -4.22
N GLU A 122 0.72 8.50 -4.63
CA GLU A 122 1.43 8.21 -5.86
C GLU A 122 0.62 7.20 -6.67
N LYS A 123 0.61 7.39 -7.97
CA LYS A 123 -0.06 6.50 -8.91
C LYS A 123 0.95 5.92 -9.89
N THR A 124 0.90 4.63 -10.13
CA THR A 124 1.77 3.95 -11.09
C THR A 124 0.92 3.12 -12.03
N ASP A 125 1.16 3.26 -13.32
CA ASP A 125 0.59 2.37 -14.32
C ASP A 125 1.45 1.11 -14.40
N VAL A 126 0.79 -0.05 -14.39
CA VAL A 126 1.46 -1.34 -14.42
C VAL A 126 0.89 -2.16 -15.56
N TRP A 127 1.77 -2.67 -16.38
CA TRP A 127 1.41 -3.56 -17.50
C TRP A 127 1.65 -5.00 -17.10
N VAL A 128 0.64 -5.84 -17.30
CA VAL A 128 0.77 -7.29 -17.07
C VAL A 128 0.80 -7.97 -18.43
N TYR A 129 1.84 -8.75 -18.68
CA TYR A 129 1.94 -9.51 -19.92
C TYR A 129 0.91 -10.63 -19.98
N ASP A 130 0.64 -11.11 -21.19
CA ASP A 130 -0.15 -12.33 -21.36
C ASP A 130 0.56 -13.48 -20.64
N MET A 131 -0.20 -14.20 -19.82
CA MET A 131 0.33 -15.28 -19.02
C MET A 131 -0.08 -16.62 -19.57
N THR A 132 0.88 -17.54 -19.70
CA THR A 132 0.53 -18.92 -19.99
C THR A 132 -0.15 -19.51 -18.77
N VAL A 133 -1.26 -20.19 -18.97
CA VAL A 133 -1.96 -20.88 -17.89
C VAL A 133 -1.07 -22.02 -17.40
N ILE A 134 -0.57 -21.86 -16.19
CA ILE A 134 0.29 -22.86 -15.55
C ILE A 134 -0.47 -23.34 -14.33
N ARG A 135 -0.52 -24.66 -14.16
CA ARG A 135 -1.26 -25.26 -13.04
C ARG A 135 -0.57 -25.10 -11.70
N ASN A 136 0.67 -24.69 -11.72
CA ASN A 136 1.45 -24.52 -10.50
C ASN A 136 1.19 -23.12 -9.93
N THR A 137 0.67 -23.07 -8.73
CA THR A 137 0.34 -21.83 -8.03
C THR A 137 1.54 -20.89 -7.89
N VAL A 138 2.70 -21.44 -7.60
CA VAL A 138 3.93 -20.64 -7.44
C VAL A 138 4.29 -19.99 -8.76
N ALA A 139 4.20 -20.74 -9.85
CA ALA A 139 4.51 -20.22 -11.17
C ALA A 139 3.51 -19.15 -11.59
N ILE A 140 2.23 -19.33 -11.26
CA ILE A 140 1.20 -18.30 -11.51
C ILE A 140 1.55 -17.02 -10.76
N ALA A 141 1.88 -17.12 -9.49
CA ALA A 141 2.22 -15.96 -8.67
C ALA A 141 3.44 -15.22 -9.23
N SER A 142 4.46 -15.96 -9.65
CA SER A 142 5.66 -15.36 -10.26
C SER A 142 5.35 -14.69 -11.58
N ALA A 143 4.58 -15.36 -12.43
CA ALA A 143 4.23 -14.85 -13.75
C ALA A 143 3.39 -13.59 -13.65
N ALA A 144 2.59 -13.47 -12.62
CA ALA A 144 1.68 -12.36 -12.43
C ALA A 144 2.29 -11.16 -11.72
N THR A 145 3.57 -11.21 -11.38
CA THR A 145 4.24 -10.06 -10.78
C THR A 145 4.22 -8.91 -11.79
N PRO A 146 3.56 -7.80 -11.46
CA PRO A 146 3.48 -6.68 -12.40
C PRO A 146 4.85 -6.07 -12.65
N ARG A 147 5.08 -5.70 -13.89
CA ARG A 147 6.28 -4.96 -14.26
C ARG A 147 5.91 -3.50 -14.43
N LYS A 148 6.70 -2.63 -13.85
CA LYS A 148 6.49 -1.21 -14.04
C LYS A 148 6.83 -0.86 -15.47
N GLN A 149 5.86 -0.31 -16.14
CA GLN A 149 6.05 0.05 -17.53
C GLN A 149 7.10 1.14 -17.71
N ASN A 150 7.18 2.02 -16.76
CA ASN A 150 8.10 3.14 -16.86
C ASN A 150 9.54 2.77 -16.61
N ARG A 151 9.83 1.50 -16.39
CA ARG A 151 11.22 1.10 -16.21
C ARG A 151 12.08 1.53 -17.37
N ASP A 152 11.53 1.36 -18.55
CA ASP A 152 12.26 1.66 -19.78
C ASP A 152 12.39 3.14 -20.02
N MET A 153 11.70 3.95 -19.25
CA MET A 153 11.74 5.40 -19.36
C MET A 153 12.69 6.06 -18.38
N ILE A 154 13.28 5.24 -17.57
CA ILE A 154 14.22 5.73 -16.56
C ILE A 154 15.58 5.93 -17.19
#